data_60ebe454bcb82957322ad0517e150168
#
_entry.id   60ebe454bcb82957322ad0517e150168
#
_cell.length_a   1.000
_cell.length_b   1.000
_cell.length_c   1.000
_cell.angle_alpha   90.00
_cell.angle_beta   90.00
_cell.angle_gamma   90.00
#
_symmetry.space_group_name_H-M   'P 1'
#
loop_
_entity.id
_entity.type
_entity.pdbx_description
1 polymer ?
#
loop_
_entity_poly.entity_id
_entity_poly.type
_entity_poly.pdbx_seq_one_letter_code
_entity_poly.pdbx_strand_id
1 'polypeptide(L)'
;MIIAIDYDNILNNLTEKTIEIYNKRNEKDIQMSDLTTYNFYNCLSKEIADEIMELFKDKKLWDSLAPIIGAKEGLQQLIDKGHRVYITTSTAPENFYWKIQFLNRYFSFFNTDNVIRIMDKSLLKCDILIEDNLEQLIKHKLCHRICLDYPWNRNIDDFIYDIHRCYNWNEILDEVNKIEEENEEWEKNNR
;
A
#
# COMPACT_ATOMS: atom_id res chain seq x y z
N MET A 1 -15.63 -9.22 -6.21
CA MET A 1 -15.48 -8.30 -5.05
C MET A 1 -14.98 -6.92 -5.49
N ILE A 2 -15.12 -5.92 -4.61
CA ILE A 2 -14.50 -4.58 -4.74
C ILE A 2 -13.26 -4.57 -3.86
N ILE A 3 -12.08 -4.36 -4.45
CA ILE A 3 -10.79 -4.38 -3.75
C ILE A 3 -10.17 -3.00 -3.84
N ALA A 4 -9.91 -2.38 -2.70
CA ALA A 4 -9.16 -1.14 -2.58
C ALA A 4 -7.71 -1.47 -2.21
N ILE A 5 -6.76 -0.96 -2.99
CA ILE A 5 -5.33 -1.22 -2.82
C ILE A 5 -4.62 0.10 -2.58
N ASP A 6 -3.84 0.22 -1.51
CA ASP A 6 -2.97 1.38 -1.34
C ASP A 6 -1.90 1.44 -2.43
N TYR A 7 -1.43 2.64 -2.67
CA TYR A 7 -0.45 2.89 -3.72
C TYR A 7 1.00 2.73 -3.23
N ASP A 8 1.38 3.46 -2.17
CA ASP A 8 2.76 3.51 -1.71
C ASP A 8 3.11 2.26 -0.87
N ASN A 9 4.28 1.71 -1.06
CA ASN A 9 4.76 0.49 -0.41
C ASN A 9 3.89 -0.78 -0.64
N ILE A 10 2.81 -0.68 -1.42
CA ILE A 10 2.04 -1.83 -1.90
C ILE A 10 2.33 -2.09 -3.38
N LEU A 11 2.33 -1.04 -4.21
CA LEU A 11 2.62 -1.14 -5.64
C LEU A 11 4.05 -0.72 -5.99
N ASN A 12 4.64 0.15 -5.21
CA ASN A 12 5.98 0.70 -5.43
C ASN A 12 6.82 0.68 -4.15
N ASN A 13 8.12 0.85 -4.31
CA ASN A 13 9.12 0.84 -3.24
C ASN A 13 9.42 2.26 -2.70
N LEU A 14 8.40 3.10 -2.46
CA LEU A 14 8.59 4.51 -2.12
C LEU A 14 9.52 4.70 -0.92
N THR A 15 9.21 4.07 0.21
CA THR A 15 9.97 4.26 1.45
C THR A 15 11.40 3.76 1.31
N GLU A 16 11.60 2.55 0.76
CA GLU A 16 12.93 1.98 0.52
C GLU A 16 13.78 2.90 -0.35
N LYS A 17 13.23 3.36 -1.48
CA LYS A 17 13.95 4.23 -2.41
C LYS A 17 14.25 5.61 -1.80
N THR A 18 13.36 6.14 -0.99
CA THR A 18 13.56 7.40 -0.27
C THR A 18 14.73 7.30 0.69
N ILE A 19 14.78 6.23 1.49
CA ILE A 19 15.87 5.96 2.44
C ILE A 19 17.21 5.74 1.70
N GLU A 20 17.20 4.98 0.60
CA GLU A 20 18.39 4.79 -0.26
C GLU A 20 18.97 6.13 -0.73
N ILE A 21 18.10 7.02 -1.27
CA ILE A 21 18.51 8.33 -1.76
C ILE A 21 19.02 9.21 -0.64
N TYR A 22 18.32 9.22 0.51
CA TYR A 22 18.72 9.96 1.69
C TYR A 22 20.12 9.54 2.17
N ASN A 23 20.33 8.25 2.38
CA ASN A 23 21.59 7.67 2.83
C ASN A 23 22.74 8.04 1.89
N LYS A 24 22.53 7.91 0.59
CA LYS A 24 23.55 8.24 -0.42
C LYS A 24 23.90 9.73 -0.42
N ARG A 25 22.93 10.63 -0.22
CA ARG A 25 23.16 12.08 -0.20
C ARG A 25 23.91 12.55 1.05
N ASN A 26 23.64 11.90 2.18
CA ASN A 26 24.08 12.36 3.50
C ASN A 26 25.14 11.46 4.14
N GLU A 27 25.65 10.46 3.41
CA GLU A 27 26.61 9.46 3.95
C GLU A 27 26.10 8.81 5.24
N LYS A 28 24.80 8.46 5.26
CA LYS A 28 24.11 7.80 6.37
C LYS A 28 23.86 6.34 6.06
N ASP A 29 23.44 5.57 7.07
CA ASP A 29 23.12 4.14 6.96
C ASP A 29 21.83 3.81 7.73
N ILE A 30 20.75 4.56 7.45
CA ILE A 30 19.42 4.27 7.99
C ILE A 30 18.92 2.99 7.33
N GLN A 31 18.47 2.02 8.14
CA GLN A 31 17.90 0.78 7.68
C GLN A 31 16.37 0.85 7.68
N MET A 32 15.72 0.03 6.87
CA MET A 32 14.25 -0.09 6.91
C MET A 32 13.76 -0.51 8.32
N SER A 33 14.55 -1.31 9.05
CA SER A 33 14.25 -1.72 10.43
C SER A 33 14.22 -0.58 11.45
N ASP A 34 14.84 0.56 11.13
CA ASP A 34 14.85 1.74 12.02
C ASP A 34 13.50 2.49 11.95
N LEU A 35 12.72 2.23 10.89
CA LEU A 35 11.41 2.84 10.67
C LEU A 35 10.33 2.04 11.44
N THR A 36 10.31 2.18 12.75
CA THR A 36 9.40 1.43 13.64
C THR A 36 7.98 2.00 13.74
N THR A 37 7.73 3.14 13.11
CA THR A 37 6.42 3.79 13.04
C THR A 37 6.20 4.37 11.64
N TYR A 38 4.94 4.45 11.20
CA TYR A 38 4.56 5.01 9.91
C TYR A 38 4.99 6.48 9.74
N ASN A 39 4.97 7.23 10.83
CA ASN A 39 5.40 8.63 10.84
C ASN A 39 6.90 8.72 11.16
N PHE A 40 7.72 9.13 10.19
CA PHE A 40 9.17 9.29 10.34
C PHE A 40 9.59 10.14 11.54
N TYR A 41 8.80 11.17 11.91
CA TYR A 41 9.08 12.01 13.07
C TYR A 41 9.03 11.29 14.43
N ASN A 42 8.43 10.10 14.47
CA ASN A 42 8.34 9.31 15.68
C ASN A 42 9.50 8.31 15.86
N CYS A 43 10.28 8.05 14.80
CA CYS A 43 11.36 7.08 14.82
C CYS A 43 12.73 7.66 14.36
N LEU A 44 12.75 8.83 13.76
CA LEU A 44 13.98 9.51 13.32
C LEU A 44 14.09 10.88 14.00
N SER A 45 15.29 11.49 13.97
CA SER A 45 15.43 12.87 14.43
C SER A 45 14.64 13.82 13.51
N LYS A 46 14.24 14.97 14.06
CA LYS A 46 13.45 15.94 13.30
C LYS A 46 14.17 16.40 12.03
N GLU A 47 15.48 16.63 12.10
CA GLU A 47 16.31 17.07 10.97
C GLU A 47 16.27 16.01 9.84
N ILE A 48 16.43 14.75 10.18
CA ILE A 48 16.40 13.63 9.23
C ILE A 48 14.99 13.50 8.61
N ALA A 49 13.95 13.56 9.44
CA ALA A 49 12.57 13.47 8.97
C ALA A 49 12.21 14.64 8.03
N ASP A 50 12.61 15.88 8.35
CA ASP A 50 12.40 17.04 7.50
C ASP A 50 13.07 16.85 6.12
N GLU A 51 14.33 16.39 6.08
CA GLU A 51 15.04 16.15 4.81
C GLU A 51 14.40 15.03 3.99
N ILE A 52 13.95 13.95 4.64
CA ILE A 52 13.20 12.87 3.98
C ILE A 52 11.90 13.41 3.38
N MET A 53 11.15 14.23 4.12
CA MET A 53 9.90 14.82 3.63
C MET A 53 10.13 15.76 2.44
N GLU A 54 11.27 16.48 2.37
CA GLU A 54 11.62 17.28 1.20
C GLU A 54 11.87 16.41 -0.06
N LEU A 55 12.36 15.16 0.10
CA LEU A 55 12.55 14.26 -1.05
C LEU A 55 11.24 13.97 -1.77
N PHE A 56 10.11 13.91 -1.06
CA PHE A 56 8.80 13.67 -1.69
C PHE A 56 8.37 14.79 -2.65
N LYS A 57 9.01 15.96 -2.60
CA LYS A 57 8.80 17.07 -3.54
C LYS A 57 9.72 16.98 -4.77
N ASP A 58 10.71 16.08 -4.76
CA ASP A 58 11.68 15.93 -5.85
C ASP A 58 11.18 14.93 -6.88
N LYS A 59 10.88 15.40 -8.10
CA LYS A 59 10.48 14.52 -9.22
C LYS A 59 11.44 13.35 -9.44
N LYS A 60 12.74 13.51 -9.13
CA LYS A 60 13.73 12.44 -9.32
C LYS A 60 13.46 11.23 -8.43
N LEU A 61 12.90 11.43 -7.23
CA LEU A 61 12.45 10.32 -6.40
C LEU A 61 11.38 9.53 -7.15
N TRP A 62 10.32 10.19 -7.62
CA TRP A 62 9.19 9.56 -8.30
C TRP A 62 9.60 8.85 -9.60
N ASP A 63 10.54 9.43 -10.36
CA ASP A 63 11.08 8.81 -11.57
C ASP A 63 11.94 7.56 -11.28
N SER A 64 12.50 7.44 -10.07
CA SER A 64 13.40 6.36 -9.66
C SER A 64 12.67 5.16 -9.02
N LEU A 65 11.36 5.28 -8.77
CA LEU A 65 10.58 4.20 -8.17
C LEU A 65 10.48 2.98 -9.08
N ALA A 66 10.40 1.83 -8.47
CA ALA A 66 10.16 0.55 -9.13
C ALA A 66 8.94 -0.16 -8.50
N PRO A 67 8.23 -1.01 -9.26
CA PRO A 67 7.21 -1.88 -8.70
C PRO A 67 7.79 -2.82 -7.63
N ILE A 68 7.01 -3.10 -6.60
CA ILE A 68 7.27 -4.19 -5.68
C ILE A 68 7.17 -5.52 -6.44
N ILE A 69 8.04 -6.48 -6.08
CA ILE A 69 8.05 -7.81 -6.69
C ILE A 69 6.68 -8.46 -6.53
N GLY A 70 6.12 -8.92 -7.64
CA GLY A 70 4.80 -9.56 -7.70
C GLY A 70 3.62 -8.59 -7.78
N ALA A 71 3.81 -7.28 -7.55
CA ALA A 71 2.71 -6.32 -7.55
C ALA A 71 2.02 -6.19 -8.92
N LYS A 72 2.80 -6.21 -10.00
CA LYS A 72 2.25 -6.10 -11.35
C LYS A 72 1.44 -7.32 -11.73
N GLU A 73 1.99 -8.49 -11.54
CA GLU A 73 1.36 -9.77 -11.83
C GLU A 73 0.13 -9.99 -10.92
N GLY A 74 0.25 -9.61 -9.65
CA GLY A 74 -0.84 -9.74 -8.68
C GLY A 74 -2.03 -8.83 -9.02
N LEU A 75 -1.77 -7.56 -9.33
CA LEU A 75 -2.81 -6.62 -9.75
C LEU A 75 -3.52 -7.10 -11.02
N GLN A 76 -2.75 -7.63 -12.00
CA GLN A 76 -3.33 -8.18 -13.23
C GLN A 76 -4.23 -9.39 -12.92
N GLN A 77 -3.78 -10.32 -12.07
CA GLN A 77 -4.57 -11.49 -11.70
C GLN A 77 -5.89 -11.12 -11.01
N LEU A 78 -5.90 -10.12 -10.12
CA LEU A 78 -7.12 -9.64 -9.48
C LEU A 78 -8.13 -9.09 -10.50
N ILE A 79 -7.64 -8.36 -11.49
CA ILE A 79 -8.48 -7.82 -12.57
C ILE A 79 -8.99 -8.93 -13.48
N ASP A 80 -8.13 -9.89 -13.87
CA ASP A 80 -8.49 -10.99 -14.76
C ASP A 80 -9.52 -11.95 -14.13
N LYS A 81 -9.53 -12.05 -12.80
CA LYS A 81 -10.57 -12.73 -12.02
C LYS A 81 -11.91 -11.99 -11.97
N GLY A 82 -11.98 -10.79 -12.52
CA GLY A 82 -13.20 -9.98 -12.57
C GLY A 82 -13.46 -9.15 -11.31
N HIS A 83 -12.48 -9.00 -10.42
CA HIS A 83 -12.62 -8.08 -9.29
C HIS A 83 -12.62 -6.63 -9.78
N ARG A 84 -13.39 -5.79 -9.10
CA ARG A 84 -13.37 -4.34 -9.31
C ARG A 84 -12.27 -3.74 -8.44
N VAL A 85 -11.12 -3.44 -9.05
CA VAL A 85 -9.96 -2.94 -8.34
C VAL A 85 -9.87 -1.42 -8.42
N TYR A 86 -9.68 -0.78 -7.27
CA TYR A 86 -9.38 0.64 -7.12
C TYR A 86 -8.04 0.82 -6.44
N ILE A 87 -7.18 1.66 -6.99
CA ILE A 87 -5.94 2.10 -6.33
C ILE A 87 -6.27 3.36 -5.53
N THR A 88 -5.87 3.37 -4.27
CA THR A 88 -6.16 4.47 -3.34
C THR A 88 -4.88 5.10 -2.83
N THR A 89 -4.87 6.41 -2.61
CA THR A 89 -3.68 7.09 -2.09
C THR A 89 -4.03 8.35 -1.31
N SER A 90 -3.37 8.55 -0.17
CA SER A 90 -3.46 9.75 0.67
C SER A 90 -2.30 10.70 0.40
N THR A 91 -2.11 11.10 -0.85
CA THR A 91 -0.97 11.90 -1.31
C THR A 91 -1.30 13.40 -1.42
N ALA A 92 -0.28 14.25 -1.38
CA ALA A 92 -0.42 15.66 -1.74
C ALA A 92 -0.85 15.80 -3.22
N PRO A 93 -1.65 16.83 -3.58
CA PRO A 93 -2.13 16.99 -4.95
C PRO A 93 -1.02 17.02 -6.00
N GLU A 94 0.13 17.60 -5.65
CA GLU A 94 1.29 17.76 -6.53
C GLU A 94 1.90 16.41 -6.92
N ASN A 95 1.89 15.45 -5.99
CA ASN A 95 2.46 14.12 -6.19
C ASN A 95 1.52 13.19 -6.97
N PHE A 96 0.22 13.51 -7.03
CA PHE A 96 -0.77 12.63 -7.66
C PHE A 96 -0.48 12.43 -9.15
N TYR A 97 -0.04 13.48 -9.85
CA TYR A 97 0.34 13.36 -11.26
C TYR A 97 1.49 12.35 -11.48
N TRP A 98 2.53 12.36 -10.64
CA TRP A 98 3.65 11.43 -10.78
C TRP A 98 3.23 9.98 -10.50
N LYS A 99 2.28 9.78 -9.59
CA LYS A 99 1.71 8.45 -9.33
C LYS A 99 0.97 7.90 -10.55
N ILE A 100 0.19 8.73 -11.23
CA ILE A 100 -0.46 8.35 -12.49
C ILE A 100 0.59 8.01 -13.57
N GLN A 101 1.68 8.79 -13.68
CA GLN A 101 2.76 8.48 -14.63
C GLN A 101 3.46 7.15 -14.32
N PHE A 102 3.65 6.81 -13.05
CA PHE A 102 4.20 5.52 -12.65
C PHE A 102 3.27 4.37 -13.05
N LEU A 103 1.96 4.48 -12.79
CA LEU A 103 0.98 3.47 -13.20
C LEU A 103 0.98 3.28 -14.72
N ASN A 104 0.96 4.36 -15.48
CA ASN A 104 1.03 4.28 -16.95
C ASN A 104 2.31 3.59 -17.44
N ARG A 105 3.43 3.76 -16.74
CA ARG A 105 4.72 3.15 -17.09
C ARG A 105 4.78 1.67 -16.79
N TYR A 106 4.32 1.26 -15.61
CA TYR A 106 4.56 -0.11 -15.10
C TYR A 106 3.30 -0.98 -15.11
N PHE A 107 2.11 -0.38 -15.05
CA PHE A 107 0.81 -1.03 -14.94
C PHE A 107 -0.13 -0.56 -16.06
N SER A 108 0.37 -0.52 -17.29
CA SER A 108 -0.35 0.03 -18.46
C SER A 108 -1.68 -0.66 -18.79
N PHE A 109 -1.93 -1.83 -18.22
CA PHE A 109 -3.20 -2.55 -18.29
C PHE A 109 -4.26 -2.00 -17.33
N PHE A 110 -3.84 -1.23 -16.28
CA PHE A 110 -4.74 -0.68 -15.29
C PHE A 110 -5.37 0.63 -15.78
N ASN A 111 -6.71 0.72 -15.66
CA ASN A 111 -7.40 1.98 -15.96
C ASN A 111 -7.20 3.00 -14.84
N THR A 112 -6.44 4.05 -15.11
CA THR A 112 -6.12 5.10 -14.12
C THR A 112 -7.33 5.94 -13.68
N ASP A 113 -8.50 5.84 -14.33
CA ASP A 113 -9.75 6.41 -13.83
C ASP A 113 -10.21 5.76 -12.51
N ASN A 114 -9.71 4.56 -12.23
CA ASN A 114 -9.94 3.85 -10.97
C ASN A 114 -8.93 4.21 -9.86
N VAL A 115 -8.20 5.32 -9.99
CA VAL A 115 -7.31 5.83 -8.94
C VAL A 115 -8.04 6.88 -8.11
N ILE A 116 -8.15 6.65 -6.82
CA ILE A 116 -8.87 7.52 -5.89
C ILE A 116 -7.87 8.19 -4.95
N ARG A 117 -7.80 9.53 -4.99
CA ARG A 117 -7.09 10.30 -3.98
C ARG A 117 -8.01 10.53 -2.79
N ILE A 118 -7.69 9.91 -1.66
CA ILE A 118 -8.51 9.96 -0.45
C ILE A 118 -7.61 9.92 0.79
N MET A 119 -7.91 10.77 1.78
CA MET A 119 -7.12 10.86 3.02
C MET A 119 -7.60 9.86 4.08
N ASP A 120 -8.88 9.61 4.16
CA ASP A 120 -9.49 8.65 5.08
C ASP A 120 -10.16 7.53 4.29
N LYS A 121 -9.48 6.38 4.20
CA LYS A 121 -9.94 5.23 3.41
C LYS A 121 -11.12 4.51 4.03
N SER A 122 -11.44 4.76 5.32
CA SER A 122 -12.63 4.20 5.95
C SER A 122 -13.96 4.68 5.33
N LEU A 123 -13.89 5.75 4.52
CA LEU A 123 -15.03 6.25 3.74
C LEU A 123 -15.30 5.45 2.45
N LEU A 124 -14.40 4.55 2.07
CA LEU A 124 -14.57 3.71 0.88
C LEU A 124 -15.50 2.54 1.19
N LYS A 125 -16.39 2.23 0.25
CA LYS A 125 -17.12 0.98 0.27
C LYS A 125 -16.35 -0.05 -0.56
N CYS A 126 -15.65 -0.96 0.11
CA CYS A 126 -14.95 -2.08 -0.51
C CYS A 126 -15.16 -3.37 0.30
N ASP A 127 -14.91 -4.51 -0.32
CA ASP A 127 -14.95 -5.81 0.33
C ASP A 127 -13.60 -6.13 0.98
N ILE A 128 -12.50 -5.68 0.35
CA ILE A 128 -11.12 -5.85 0.83
C ILE A 128 -10.37 -4.53 0.73
N LEU A 129 -9.61 -4.18 1.79
CA LEU A 129 -8.61 -3.12 1.81
C LEU A 129 -7.22 -3.74 1.97
N ILE A 130 -6.30 -3.49 1.02
CA ILE A 130 -4.89 -3.88 1.06
C ILE A 130 -4.06 -2.63 1.34
N GLU A 131 -3.28 -2.62 2.44
CA GLU A 131 -2.68 -1.41 3.00
C GLU A 131 -1.40 -1.73 3.79
N ASP A 132 -0.48 -0.77 3.95
CA ASP A 132 0.67 -0.86 4.86
C ASP A 132 0.52 0.02 6.11
N ASN A 133 -0.44 0.94 6.10
CA ASN A 133 -0.72 1.86 7.20
C ASN A 133 -1.81 1.30 8.13
N LEU A 134 -1.41 0.90 9.34
CA LEU A 134 -2.30 0.35 10.36
C LEU A 134 -3.46 1.29 10.72
N GLU A 135 -3.23 2.60 10.74
CA GLU A 135 -4.28 3.54 11.10
C GLU A 135 -5.46 3.47 10.12
N GLN A 136 -5.18 3.31 8.83
CA GLN A 136 -6.20 3.15 7.80
C GLN A 136 -6.91 1.80 7.95
N LEU A 137 -6.17 0.72 8.18
CA LEU A 137 -6.75 -0.62 8.37
C LEU A 137 -7.65 -0.68 9.62
N ILE A 138 -7.19 -0.16 10.75
CA ILE A 138 -7.95 -0.17 12.02
C ILE A 138 -9.23 0.65 11.91
N LYS A 139 -9.21 1.76 11.19
CA LYS A 139 -10.40 2.59 10.97
C LYS A 139 -11.43 1.93 10.07
N HIS A 140 -11.01 1.13 9.10
CA HIS A 140 -11.91 0.51 8.11
C HIS A 140 -12.46 -0.84 8.61
N LYS A 141 -13.54 -0.79 9.41
CA LYS A 141 -14.12 -1.98 10.11
C LYS A 141 -15.12 -2.78 9.28
N LEU A 142 -15.46 -2.34 8.08
CA LEU A 142 -16.54 -2.91 7.28
C LEU A 142 -16.03 -3.73 6.07
N CYS A 143 -14.76 -4.06 6.03
CA CYS A 143 -14.15 -4.90 4.99
C CYS A 143 -13.11 -5.84 5.57
N HIS A 144 -12.69 -6.84 4.81
CA HIS A 144 -11.49 -7.62 5.11
C HIS A 144 -10.25 -6.73 4.96
N ARG A 145 -9.31 -6.86 5.90
CA ARG A 145 -8.14 -5.99 6.03
C ARG A 145 -6.88 -6.78 5.84
N ILE A 146 -6.20 -6.58 4.71
CA ILE A 146 -4.93 -7.23 4.38
C ILE A 146 -3.80 -6.22 4.59
N CYS A 147 -2.86 -6.56 5.45
CA CYS A 147 -1.69 -5.75 5.76
C CYS A 147 -0.44 -6.32 5.09
N LEU A 148 0.23 -5.57 4.21
CA LEU A 148 1.57 -5.94 3.78
C LEU A 148 2.58 -5.58 4.87
N ASP A 149 3.37 -6.58 5.30
CA ASP A 149 4.27 -6.46 6.44
C ASP A 149 5.44 -5.51 6.18
N TYR A 150 5.58 -4.56 7.11
CA TYR A 150 6.71 -3.63 7.17
C TYR A 150 7.09 -3.36 8.64
N PRO A 151 8.32 -2.93 8.95
CA PRO A 151 8.72 -2.67 10.32
C PRO A 151 7.80 -1.71 11.08
N TRP A 152 7.24 -0.71 10.40
CA TRP A 152 6.36 0.29 11.01
C TRP A 152 4.95 -0.20 11.34
N ASN A 153 4.57 -1.40 10.89
CA ASN A 153 3.22 -1.92 11.16
C ASN A 153 3.20 -3.21 11.98
N ARG A 154 4.32 -3.58 12.63
CA ARG A 154 4.45 -4.80 13.44
C ARG A 154 4.05 -4.66 14.90
N ASN A 155 3.70 -3.47 15.35
CA ASN A 155 3.49 -3.13 16.76
C ASN A 155 2.05 -3.32 17.25
N ILE A 156 1.26 -4.19 16.62
CA ILE A 156 -0.11 -4.53 16.99
C ILE A 156 -0.33 -6.04 17.05
N ASP A 157 -1.40 -6.43 17.74
CA ASP A 157 -1.92 -7.79 17.68
C ASP A 157 -2.92 -7.89 16.52
N ASP A 158 -2.51 -8.56 15.44
CA ASP A 158 -3.31 -8.70 14.22
C ASP A 158 -4.64 -9.41 14.48
N PHE A 159 -4.68 -10.35 15.43
CA PHE A 159 -5.90 -11.09 15.79
C PHE A 159 -6.93 -10.17 16.46
N ILE A 160 -6.49 -9.30 17.38
CA ILE A 160 -7.40 -8.34 18.05
C ILE A 160 -8.06 -7.38 17.04
N TYR A 161 -7.31 -7.00 16.03
CA TYR A 161 -7.79 -6.07 15.02
C TYR A 161 -8.34 -6.75 13.77
N ASP A 162 -8.37 -8.10 13.74
CA ASP A 162 -8.86 -8.86 12.59
C ASP A 162 -8.18 -8.40 11.29
N ILE A 163 -6.85 -8.43 11.28
CA ILE A 163 -5.98 -8.04 10.16
C ILE A 163 -5.25 -9.28 9.65
N HIS A 164 -5.33 -9.52 8.35
CA HIS A 164 -4.62 -10.60 7.67
C HIS A 164 -3.26 -10.08 7.20
N ARG A 165 -2.19 -10.45 7.92
CA ARG A 165 -0.83 -10.03 7.58
C ARG A 165 -0.26 -10.91 6.48
N CYS A 166 0.27 -10.26 5.44
CA CYS A 166 0.96 -10.88 4.32
C CYS A 166 2.37 -10.30 4.17
N TYR A 167 3.31 -11.12 3.73
CA TYR A 167 4.73 -10.74 3.61
C TYR A 167 5.14 -10.46 2.16
N ASN A 168 4.29 -10.76 1.20
CA ASN A 168 4.51 -10.57 -0.23
C ASN A 168 3.19 -10.63 -1.01
N TRP A 169 3.26 -10.32 -2.31
CA TRP A 169 2.10 -10.32 -3.19
C TRP A 169 1.47 -11.70 -3.42
N ASN A 170 2.25 -12.79 -3.33
CA ASN A 170 1.66 -14.14 -3.45
C ASN A 170 0.74 -14.43 -2.26
N GLU A 171 1.17 -14.10 -1.05
CA GLU A 171 0.35 -14.26 0.15
C GLU A 171 -0.89 -13.35 0.14
N ILE A 172 -0.78 -12.13 -0.43
CA ILE A 172 -1.95 -11.26 -0.65
C ILE A 172 -2.96 -11.96 -1.57
N LEU A 173 -2.51 -12.55 -2.68
CA LEU A 173 -3.38 -13.27 -3.61
C LEU A 173 -4.01 -14.49 -2.98
N ASP A 174 -3.26 -15.27 -2.20
CA ASP A 174 -3.77 -16.43 -1.48
C ASP A 174 -4.85 -16.03 -0.48
N GLU A 175 -4.65 -14.92 0.25
CA GLU A 175 -5.63 -14.44 1.21
C GLU A 175 -6.90 -13.89 0.51
N VAL A 176 -6.75 -13.18 -0.61
CA VAL A 176 -7.90 -12.73 -1.41
C VAL A 176 -8.71 -13.92 -1.92
N ASN A 177 -8.04 -15.00 -2.37
CA ASN A 177 -8.72 -16.22 -2.84
C ASN A 177 -9.50 -16.90 -1.71
N LYS A 178 -8.92 -17.00 -0.53
CA LYS A 178 -9.58 -17.57 0.65
C LYS A 178 -10.83 -16.78 1.04
N ILE A 179 -10.75 -15.45 1.08
CA ILE A 179 -11.90 -14.59 1.34
C ILE A 179 -12.99 -14.77 0.26
N GLU A 180 -12.61 -14.95 -1.00
CA GLU A 180 -13.56 -15.21 -2.10
C GLU A 180 -14.29 -16.53 -1.90
N GLU A 181 -13.57 -17.61 -1.56
CA GLU A 181 -14.14 -18.94 -1.28
C GLU A 181 -15.12 -18.90 -0.08
N GLU A 182 -14.74 -18.25 1.01
CA GLU A 182 -15.58 -18.08 2.20
C GLU A 182 -16.90 -17.34 1.88
N ASN A 183 -16.83 -16.30 1.06
CA ASN A 183 -18.01 -15.54 0.61
C ASN A 183 -18.93 -16.41 -0.27
N GLU A 184 -18.39 -17.20 -1.19
CA GLU A 184 -19.18 -18.10 -2.03
C GLU A 184 -19.86 -19.19 -1.22
N GLU A 185 -19.18 -19.77 -0.24
CA GLU A 185 -19.76 -20.78 0.67
C GLU A 185 -20.89 -20.20 1.50
N TRP A 186 -20.70 -18.99 2.04
CA TRP A 186 -21.73 -18.29 2.80
C TRP A 186 -22.98 -18.05 1.94
N GLU A 187 -22.82 -17.58 0.70
CA GLU A 187 -23.94 -17.38 -0.22
C GLU A 187 -24.68 -18.68 -0.56
N LYS A 188 -23.96 -19.80 -0.79
CA LYS A 188 -24.57 -21.11 -1.08
C LYS A 188 -25.40 -21.62 0.11
N ASN A 189 -24.97 -21.34 1.34
CA ASN A 189 -25.64 -21.80 2.55
C ASN A 189 -26.83 -20.92 2.99
N ASN A 190 -26.96 -19.72 2.42
CA ASN A 190 -28.00 -18.74 2.81
C ASN A 190 -29.00 -18.39 1.67
N ARG A 191 -28.93 -19.11 0.56
CA ARG A 191 -29.95 -19.10 -0.54
C ARG A 191 -30.89 -20.30 -0.39
#